data_2f09dc6b6111eb2c1a2cf864ea555416
#
_entry.id   2f09dc6b6111eb2c1a2cf864ea555416
#
_cell.length_a   1.000
_cell.length_b   1.000
_cell.length_c   1.000
_cell.angle_alpha   90.00
_cell.angle_beta   90.00
_cell.angle_gamma   90.00
#
_symmetry.space_group_name_H-M   'P 1'
#
loop_
_entity.id
_entity.type
_entity.pdbx_description
1 polymer ?
#
loop_
_entity_poly.entity_id
_entity_poly.type
_entity_poly.pdbx_seq_one_letter_code
_entity_poly.pdbx_strand_id
1 'polypeptide(L)' 'MSDDTDKVKDIIEKELGVERDKLTNEASFIEDLGADSLDIVELVMEFEKEFNIDIPDEDAEKLRTVGDALKYLNEKVGA' A
#
# COMPACT_ATOMS: atom_id res chain seq x y z
N MET A 1 18.81 3.36 8.58
CA MET A 1 17.63 4.02 8.87
C MET A 1 16.41 3.30 8.34
N SER A 2 15.51 3.00 9.16
CA SER A 2 14.37 2.29 8.65
C SER A 2 13.36 3.30 8.20
N ASP A 3 12.83 3.08 7.06
CA ASP A 3 11.69 3.80 6.61
C ASP A 3 10.54 2.80 6.58
N ASP A 4 9.42 3.25 6.17
CA ASP A 4 8.24 2.41 6.19
C ASP A 4 8.08 1.58 4.92
N THR A 5 9.06 1.65 4.03
CA THR A 5 8.98 0.95 2.76
C THR A 5 8.84 -0.56 2.96
N ASP A 6 9.70 -1.14 3.80
CA ASP A 6 9.64 -2.57 4.04
C ASP A 6 8.33 -2.98 4.68
N LYS A 7 7.86 -2.18 5.62
CA LYS A 7 6.61 -2.47 6.31
C LYS A 7 5.43 -2.42 5.35
N VAL A 8 5.40 -1.44 4.47
CA VAL A 8 4.36 -1.34 3.46
C VAL A 8 4.39 -2.55 2.54
N LYS A 9 5.57 -2.94 2.09
CA LYS A 9 5.69 -4.08 1.19
C LYS A 9 5.30 -5.38 1.89
N ASP A 10 5.64 -5.54 3.16
CA ASP A 10 5.22 -6.70 3.93
C ASP A 10 3.70 -6.82 3.98
N ILE A 11 3.04 -5.71 4.20
CA ILE A 11 1.58 -5.70 4.26
C ILE A 11 0.99 -6.10 2.91
N ILE A 12 1.53 -5.54 1.83
CA ILE A 12 1.05 -5.85 0.49
C ILE A 12 1.25 -7.33 0.16
N GLU A 13 2.42 -7.86 0.48
CA GLU A 13 2.69 -9.28 0.25
C GLU A 13 1.67 -10.16 0.95
N LYS A 14 1.39 -9.82 2.18
CA LYS A 14 0.49 -10.60 3.00
C LYS A 14 -0.94 -10.52 2.50
N GLU A 15 -1.40 -9.32 2.18
CA GLU A 15 -2.78 -9.11 1.78
C GLU A 15 -3.06 -9.64 0.38
N LEU A 16 -2.12 -9.48 -0.54
CA LEU A 16 -2.34 -9.87 -1.93
C LEU A 16 -1.71 -11.20 -2.29
N GLY A 17 -0.87 -11.74 -1.43
CA GLY A 17 -0.22 -13.03 -1.69
C GLY A 17 0.76 -12.96 -2.85
N VAL A 18 1.46 -11.85 -3.01
CA VAL A 18 2.42 -11.66 -4.09
C VAL A 18 3.82 -11.62 -3.52
N GLU A 19 4.81 -11.86 -4.38
CA GLU A 19 6.21 -11.85 -3.98
C GLU A 19 6.75 -10.43 -3.97
N ARG A 20 7.74 -10.21 -3.09
CA ARG A 20 8.33 -8.88 -2.91
C ARG A 20 8.90 -8.31 -4.21
N ASP A 21 9.48 -9.15 -5.05
CA ASP A 21 10.11 -8.66 -6.28
C ASP A 21 9.08 -8.16 -7.30
N LYS A 22 7.81 -8.46 -7.10
CA LYS A 22 6.74 -7.90 -7.94
C LYS A 22 6.35 -6.50 -7.51
N LEU A 23 6.81 -6.05 -6.36
CA LEU A 23 6.38 -4.78 -5.78
C LEU A 23 7.30 -3.65 -6.20
N THR A 24 7.37 -3.39 -7.50
CA THR A 24 8.09 -2.23 -8.00
C THR A 24 7.22 -0.99 -7.83
N ASN A 25 7.84 0.18 -7.89
CA ASN A 25 7.08 1.42 -7.71
C ASN A 25 5.98 1.58 -8.75
N GLU A 26 6.20 1.06 -9.94
CA GLU A 26 5.25 1.19 -11.04
C GLU A 26 4.18 0.10 -11.04
N ALA A 27 4.31 -0.91 -10.18
CA ALA A 27 3.37 -2.01 -10.17
C ALA A 27 1.98 -1.51 -9.76
N SER A 28 1.00 -1.76 -10.61
CA SER A 28 -0.39 -1.42 -10.33
C SER A 28 -1.00 -2.52 -9.48
N PHE A 29 -1.69 -2.13 -8.42
CA PHE A 29 -2.33 -3.12 -7.56
C PHE A 29 -3.32 -3.98 -8.34
N ILE A 30 -4.08 -3.37 -9.21
CA ILE A 30 -5.12 -4.08 -9.94
C ILE A 30 -4.55 -4.79 -11.16
N GLU A 31 -3.77 -4.09 -11.97
CA GLU A 31 -3.32 -4.63 -13.25
C GLU A 31 -2.14 -5.57 -13.11
N ASP A 32 -1.20 -5.24 -12.24
CA ASP A 32 0.03 -6.02 -12.11
C ASP A 32 -0.04 -7.03 -10.98
N LEU A 33 -0.71 -6.68 -9.89
CA LEU A 33 -0.75 -7.53 -8.71
C LEU A 33 -2.07 -8.29 -8.57
N GLY A 34 -3.01 -8.03 -9.44
CA GLY A 34 -4.26 -8.78 -9.48
C GLY A 34 -5.25 -8.49 -8.37
N ALA A 35 -5.12 -7.35 -7.71
CA ALA A 35 -6.05 -6.97 -6.66
C ALA A 35 -7.35 -6.48 -7.25
N ASP A 36 -8.45 -6.75 -6.57
CA ASP A 36 -9.73 -6.13 -6.95
C ASP A 36 -10.05 -5.02 -5.94
N SER A 37 -11.20 -4.40 -6.08
CA SER A 37 -11.54 -3.27 -5.22
C SER A 37 -11.67 -3.68 -3.75
N LEU A 38 -12.12 -4.89 -3.49
CA LEU A 38 -12.21 -5.35 -2.12
C LEU A 38 -10.84 -5.54 -1.51
N ASP A 39 -9.90 -6.07 -2.29
CA ASP A 39 -8.52 -6.21 -1.83
C ASP A 39 -7.91 -4.85 -1.50
N ILE A 40 -8.20 -3.84 -2.32
CA ILE A 40 -7.71 -2.49 -2.07
C ILE A 40 -8.27 -1.95 -0.76
N VAL A 41 -9.55 -2.15 -0.51
CA VAL A 41 -10.17 -1.70 0.73
C VAL A 41 -9.50 -2.36 1.94
N GLU A 42 -9.26 -3.66 1.86
CA GLU A 42 -8.61 -4.37 2.95
C GLU A 42 -7.18 -3.91 3.16
N LEU A 43 -6.48 -3.64 2.06
CA LEU A 43 -5.11 -3.17 2.12
C LEU A 43 -5.05 -1.82 2.81
N VAL A 44 -5.96 -0.91 2.45
CA VAL A 44 -6.03 0.41 3.07
C VAL A 44 -6.30 0.28 4.57
N MET A 45 -7.21 -0.60 4.95
CA MET A 45 -7.52 -0.83 6.36
C MET A 45 -6.30 -1.33 7.13
N GLU A 46 -5.52 -2.21 6.51
CA GLU A 46 -4.30 -2.70 7.15
C GLU A 46 -3.28 -1.59 7.32
N PHE A 47 -3.14 -0.73 6.32
CA PHE A 47 -2.25 0.42 6.45
C PHE A 47 -2.69 1.33 7.60
N GLU A 48 -3.97 1.59 7.71
CA GLU A 48 -4.49 2.43 8.78
C GLU A 48 -4.18 1.84 10.14
N LYS A 49 -4.33 0.53 10.26
CA LYS A 49 -4.10 -0.15 11.51
C LYS A 49 -2.61 -0.17 11.86
N GLU A 50 -1.77 -0.52 10.89
CA GLU A 50 -0.34 -0.68 11.14
C GLU A 50 0.36 0.65 11.40
N PHE A 51 -0.08 1.70 10.74
CA PHE A 51 0.56 3.01 10.87
C PHE A 51 -0.22 3.96 11.77
N ASN A 52 -1.37 3.53 12.24
CA ASN A 52 -2.22 4.33 13.14
C ASN A 52 -2.57 5.68 12.51
N ILE A 53 -3.03 5.64 11.28
CA ILE A 53 -3.43 6.82 10.52
C ILE A 53 -4.80 6.62 9.94
N ASP A 54 -5.38 7.71 9.46
CA ASP A 54 -6.65 7.69 8.75
C ASP A 54 -6.41 7.93 7.27
N ILE A 55 -6.96 7.08 6.43
CA ILE A 55 -6.88 7.24 4.98
C ILE A 55 -8.29 7.43 4.46
N PRO A 56 -8.69 8.67 4.12
CA PRO A 56 -10.02 8.90 3.58
C PRO A 56 -10.20 8.19 2.24
N ASP A 57 -11.44 7.92 1.90
CA ASP A 57 -11.75 7.22 0.65
C ASP A 57 -11.17 7.92 -0.57
N GLU A 58 -11.23 9.24 -0.60
CA GLU A 58 -10.67 9.98 -1.73
C GLU A 58 -9.18 9.76 -1.87
N ASP A 59 -8.47 9.64 -0.76
CA ASP A 59 -7.03 9.36 -0.80
C ASP A 59 -6.77 7.92 -1.19
N ALA A 60 -7.61 7.01 -0.71
CA ALA A 60 -7.46 5.60 -1.05
C ALA A 60 -7.58 5.39 -2.56
N GLU A 61 -8.44 6.16 -3.21
CA GLU A 61 -8.61 6.06 -4.66
C GLU A 61 -7.37 6.46 -5.43
N LYS A 62 -6.48 7.21 -4.82
CA LYS A 62 -5.24 7.64 -5.46
C LYS A 62 -4.13 6.63 -5.32
N LEU A 63 -4.33 5.60 -4.52
CA LEU A 63 -3.30 4.57 -4.28
C LEU A 63 -3.41 3.50 -5.35
N ARG A 64 -2.90 3.79 -6.51
CA ARG A 64 -3.02 2.89 -7.67
C ARG A 64 -1.82 2.00 -7.83
N THR A 65 -0.64 2.48 -7.45
CA THR A 65 0.59 1.72 -7.58
C THR A 65 1.26 1.59 -6.24
N VAL A 66 2.22 0.69 -6.16
CA VAL A 66 3.03 0.53 -4.95
C VAL A 66 3.73 1.84 -4.60
N GLY A 67 4.26 2.52 -5.62
CA GLY A 67 4.93 3.81 -5.40
C GLY A 67 4.00 4.85 -4.83
N ASP A 68 2.76 4.90 -5.32
CA ASP A 68 1.76 5.83 -4.77
C ASP A 68 1.54 5.57 -3.29
N ALA A 69 1.40 4.30 -2.91
CA ALA A 69 1.19 3.94 -1.52
C ALA A 69 2.39 4.30 -0.66
N LEU A 70 3.59 4.02 -1.16
CA LEU A 70 4.81 4.34 -0.42
C LEU A 70 4.91 5.84 -0.18
N LYS A 71 4.68 6.62 -1.22
CA LYS A 71 4.77 8.07 -1.11
C LYS A 71 3.74 8.61 -0.12
N TYR A 72 2.51 8.15 -0.25
CA TYR A 72 1.44 8.61 0.61
C TYR A 72 1.72 8.30 2.08
N LEU A 73 2.12 7.05 2.35
CA LEU A 73 2.34 6.63 3.72
C LEU A 73 3.56 7.30 4.33
N ASN A 74 4.61 7.48 3.56
CA ASN A 74 5.78 8.19 4.06
C ASN A 74 5.46 9.63 4.42
N GLU A 75 4.62 10.29 3.63
CA GLU A 75 4.21 11.65 3.93
C GLU A 75 3.35 11.71 5.19
N LYS A 76 2.46 10.75 5.36
CA LYS A 76 1.58 10.73 6.51
C LYS A 76 2.29 10.37 7.80
N VAL A 77 3.22 9.44 7.72
CA VAL A 77 3.87 8.90 8.91
C VAL A 77 5.16 9.63 9.23
N GLY A 78 5.92 9.93 8.20
CA GLY A 78 7.24 10.50 8.36
C GLY A 78 7.30 12.00 8.53
N ALA A 79 6.17 12.66 8.42
CA ALA A 79 6.14 14.12 8.47
C ALA A 79 6.53 14.70 9.83
#